data_2da961ce050e967a381974edcae1cfc6
#
_entry.id   2da961ce050e967a381974edcae1cfc6
#
_cell.length_a   1.000
_cell.length_b   1.000
_cell.length_c   1.000
_cell.angle_alpha   90.00
_cell.angle_beta   90.00
_cell.angle_gamma   90.00
#
_symmetry.space_group_name_H-M   'P 1'
#
loop_
_entity.id
_entity.type
_entity.pdbx_description
1 polymer ?
#
loop_
_entity_poly.entity_id
_entity_poly.type
_entity_poly.pdbx_seq_one_letter_code
_entity_poly.pdbx_strand_id
1 'polypeptide(L)'
;GILFNVTIKSHNNAPFNPKAQFPMTILDFMNARIERCRKKGEPVPEWKDEKDFLRDPIPNPPVAWPMHLFDCCPISDGAACLLLVAEEIAKRFTDDPIYLAGMGQGSSYSFHAKKDLTSYEATRYAAKEAYEMSGLTPKDIQFSEVHDCFSIAEIVHIEDLGFFKPGEGWKGVAEGLTKLDGPIPINTSGGLKTKGHPVGATGVAQLYEVWVQLRNKAGKRQVPKQNLRIGAAHNFGKTGGTCTFTILERR
;
A
#
# COMPACT_ATOMS: atom_id res chain seq x y z
N GLY A 1 -17.33 -7.92 -0.76
CA GLY A 1 -16.32 -8.90 -0.41
C GLY A 1 -15.14 -8.31 0.36
N ILE A 2 -14.18 -9.16 0.69
CA ILE A 2 -12.99 -8.74 1.47
C ILE A 2 -12.14 -7.70 0.72
N LEU A 3 -12.08 -7.77 -0.61
CA LEU A 3 -11.33 -6.81 -1.45
C LEU A 3 -11.80 -5.37 -1.20
N PHE A 4 -13.09 -5.16 -1.00
CA PHE A 4 -13.64 -3.84 -0.68
C PHE A 4 -13.09 -3.26 0.63
N ASN A 5 -12.72 -4.09 1.61
CA ASN A 5 -12.10 -3.59 2.84
C ASN A 5 -10.71 -2.99 2.57
N VAL A 6 -9.92 -3.59 1.66
CA VAL A 6 -8.64 -3.02 1.21
C VAL A 6 -8.89 -1.68 0.51
N THR A 7 -9.86 -1.65 -0.41
CA THR A 7 -10.24 -0.44 -1.15
C THR A 7 -10.69 0.68 -0.21
N ILE A 8 -11.63 0.40 0.70
CA ILE A 8 -12.12 1.37 1.69
C ILE A 8 -10.98 1.88 2.57
N LYS A 9 -10.11 1.00 3.08
CA LYS A 9 -8.94 1.38 3.88
C LYS A 9 -8.02 2.35 3.12
N SER A 10 -7.67 2.03 1.88
CA SER A 10 -6.80 2.87 1.04
C SER A 10 -7.44 4.25 0.81
N HIS A 11 -8.72 4.29 0.50
CA HIS A 11 -9.47 5.52 0.31
C HIS A 11 -9.66 6.32 1.60
N ASN A 12 -9.71 5.69 2.77
CA ASN A 12 -9.77 6.40 4.05
C ASN A 12 -8.45 7.09 4.42
N ASN A 13 -7.31 6.58 3.93
CA ASN A 13 -6.00 7.21 4.12
C ASN A 13 -5.74 8.34 3.11
N ALA A 14 -6.35 8.27 1.93
CA ALA A 14 -6.09 9.18 0.80
C ALA A 14 -6.31 10.68 1.10
N PRO A 15 -7.38 11.11 1.80
CA PRO A 15 -7.62 12.53 2.10
C PRO A 15 -6.51 13.19 2.93
N PHE A 16 -5.72 12.39 3.62
CA PHE A 16 -4.58 12.86 4.43
C PHE A 16 -3.27 12.96 3.65
N ASN A 17 -3.26 12.49 2.40
CA ASN A 17 -2.10 12.59 1.51
C ASN A 17 -2.32 13.70 0.47
N PRO A 18 -1.63 14.85 0.59
CA PRO A 18 -1.81 15.97 -0.34
C PRO A 18 -1.32 15.66 -1.77
N LYS A 19 -0.64 14.53 -1.96
CA LYS A 19 -0.16 14.06 -3.27
C LYS A 19 -1.02 12.94 -3.85
N ALA A 20 -2.13 12.57 -3.19
CA ALA A 20 -3.03 11.54 -3.70
C ALA A 20 -3.75 12.02 -4.96
N GLN A 21 -3.81 11.17 -5.98
CA GLN A 21 -4.59 11.42 -7.20
C GLN A 21 -6.08 11.45 -6.92
N PHE A 22 -6.54 10.60 -6.00
CA PHE A 22 -7.92 10.55 -5.52
C PHE A 22 -7.96 10.80 -4.01
N PRO A 23 -7.90 12.06 -3.55
CA PRO A 23 -7.92 12.40 -2.13
C PRO A 23 -9.34 12.36 -1.55
N MET A 24 -10.06 11.28 -1.79
CA MET A 24 -11.47 11.09 -1.44
C MET A 24 -11.70 9.72 -0.82
N THR A 25 -12.56 9.67 0.18
CA THR A 25 -13.06 8.40 0.73
C THR A 25 -14.07 7.76 -0.23
N ILE A 26 -14.37 6.49 -0.06
CA ILE A 26 -15.47 5.83 -0.81
C ILE A 26 -16.81 6.48 -0.47
N LEU A 27 -16.99 6.92 0.77
CA LEU A 27 -18.18 7.66 1.18
C LEU A 27 -18.33 8.99 0.41
N ASP A 28 -17.23 9.70 0.15
CA ASP A 28 -17.26 10.94 -0.65
C ASP A 28 -17.67 10.65 -2.10
N PHE A 29 -17.14 9.58 -2.71
CA PHE A 29 -17.55 9.15 -4.05
C PHE A 29 -19.05 8.79 -4.09
N MET A 30 -19.52 8.04 -3.10
CA MET A 30 -20.92 7.66 -2.96
C MET A 30 -21.82 8.90 -2.88
N ASN A 31 -21.50 9.84 -1.99
CA ASN A 31 -22.27 11.08 -1.80
C ASN A 31 -22.25 11.96 -3.05
N ALA A 32 -21.10 12.12 -3.70
CA ALA A 32 -20.98 12.87 -4.94
C ALA A 32 -21.84 12.27 -6.07
N ARG A 33 -21.93 10.93 -6.14
CA ARG A 33 -22.78 10.24 -7.12
C ARG A 33 -24.27 10.47 -6.82
N ILE A 34 -24.69 10.37 -5.56
CA ILE A 34 -26.07 10.64 -5.12
C ILE A 34 -26.48 12.08 -5.50
N GLU A 35 -25.65 13.06 -5.18
CA GLU A 35 -25.90 14.46 -5.52
C GLU A 35 -26.00 14.69 -7.03
N ARG A 36 -25.12 14.03 -7.81
CA ARG A 36 -25.17 14.10 -9.27
C ARG A 36 -26.50 13.58 -9.82
N CYS A 37 -26.99 12.45 -9.31
CA CYS A 37 -28.29 11.91 -9.72
C CYS A 37 -29.43 12.89 -9.39
N ARG A 38 -29.44 13.46 -8.18
CA ARG A 38 -30.43 14.47 -7.79
C ARG A 38 -30.43 15.71 -8.71
N LYS A 39 -29.24 16.23 -9.02
CA LYS A 39 -29.09 17.41 -9.92
C LYS A 39 -29.55 17.13 -11.35
N LYS A 40 -29.47 15.89 -11.80
CA LYS A 40 -29.88 15.49 -13.15
C LYS A 40 -31.31 14.98 -13.24
N GLY A 41 -32.03 14.86 -12.12
CA GLY A 41 -33.36 14.23 -12.09
C GLY A 41 -33.30 12.72 -12.41
N GLU A 42 -32.13 12.08 -12.25
CA GLU A 42 -31.95 10.63 -12.38
C GLU A 42 -32.43 9.93 -11.10
N PRO A 43 -32.84 8.65 -11.16
CA PRO A 43 -33.15 7.86 -9.97
C PRO A 43 -31.97 7.89 -8.98
N VAL A 44 -32.27 8.19 -7.72
CA VAL A 44 -31.27 8.25 -6.65
C VAL A 44 -31.05 6.85 -6.11
N PRO A 45 -29.81 6.32 -6.11
CA PRO A 45 -29.52 5.01 -5.56
C PRO A 45 -29.72 4.95 -4.03
N GLU A 46 -30.17 3.82 -3.52
CA GLU A 46 -30.45 3.57 -2.09
C GLU A 46 -29.31 2.80 -1.41
N TRP A 47 -28.06 3.21 -1.62
CA TRP A 47 -26.91 2.59 -0.94
C TRP A 47 -26.93 2.93 0.55
N LYS A 48 -26.77 1.92 1.39
CA LYS A 48 -26.75 2.06 2.85
C LYS A 48 -25.36 2.35 3.39
N ASP A 49 -24.33 1.82 2.72
CA ASP A 49 -22.95 1.97 3.11
C ASP A 49 -21.99 1.94 1.90
N GLU A 50 -20.72 2.12 2.15
CA GLU A 50 -19.65 2.07 1.15
C GLU A 50 -19.59 0.73 0.41
N LYS A 51 -19.94 -0.38 1.07
CA LYS A 51 -19.93 -1.70 0.44
C LYS A 51 -21.07 -1.89 -0.52
N ASP A 52 -22.23 -1.31 -0.23
CA ASP A 52 -23.37 -1.32 -1.18
C ASP A 52 -23.02 -0.52 -2.43
N PHE A 53 -22.40 0.67 -2.27
CA PHE A 53 -21.87 1.44 -3.39
C PHE A 53 -20.85 0.64 -4.22
N LEU A 54 -19.91 -0.04 -3.57
CA LEU A 54 -18.88 -0.83 -4.26
C LEU A 54 -19.42 -2.10 -4.92
N ARG A 55 -20.58 -2.61 -4.51
CA ARG A 55 -21.26 -3.75 -5.16
C ARG A 55 -22.03 -3.37 -6.40
N ASP A 56 -22.43 -2.11 -6.51
CA ASP A 56 -23.20 -1.64 -7.65
C ASP A 56 -22.30 -1.55 -8.90
N PRO A 57 -22.64 -2.30 -9.98
CA PRO A 57 -21.82 -2.33 -11.20
C PRO A 57 -21.84 -1.04 -12.01
N ILE A 58 -22.74 -0.08 -11.69
CA ILE A 58 -22.80 1.19 -12.40
C ILE A 58 -21.64 2.11 -11.98
N PRO A 59 -21.42 2.43 -10.68
CA PRO A 59 -20.27 3.21 -10.25
C PRO A 59 -18.99 2.38 -10.18
N ASN A 60 -19.08 1.08 -9.97
CA ASN A 60 -17.95 0.18 -9.77
C ASN A 60 -18.07 -1.08 -10.65
N PRO A 61 -17.92 -0.95 -11.99
CA PRO A 61 -18.06 -2.09 -12.90
C PRO A 61 -17.00 -3.17 -12.63
N PRO A 62 -17.33 -4.45 -12.86
CA PRO A 62 -16.35 -5.53 -12.83
C PRO A 62 -15.32 -5.35 -13.95
N VAL A 63 -14.04 -5.52 -13.61
CA VAL A 63 -12.91 -5.46 -14.56
C VAL A 63 -12.43 -6.88 -14.88
N ALA A 64 -12.21 -7.69 -13.86
CA ALA A 64 -11.88 -9.11 -13.97
C ALA A 64 -12.42 -9.80 -12.72
N TRP A 65 -13.55 -10.50 -12.85
CA TRP A 65 -14.22 -11.11 -11.70
C TRP A 65 -13.26 -11.90 -10.80
N PRO A 66 -13.25 -11.69 -9.46
CA PRO A 66 -14.17 -10.86 -8.66
C PRO A 66 -13.71 -9.41 -8.43
N MET A 67 -12.74 -8.88 -9.19
CA MET A 67 -12.24 -7.52 -9.06
C MET A 67 -13.08 -6.50 -9.84
N HIS A 68 -13.24 -5.33 -9.25
CA HIS A 68 -13.97 -4.20 -9.79
C HIS A 68 -13.05 -3.01 -10.01
N LEU A 69 -13.56 -1.94 -10.59
CA LEU A 69 -12.78 -0.75 -10.94
C LEU A 69 -12.02 -0.16 -9.75
N PHE A 70 -12.66 -0.01 -8.59
CA PHE A 70 -12.03 0.52 -7.38
C PHE A 70 -11.02 -0.44 -6.73
N ASP A 71 -10.95 -1.69 -7.17
CA ASP A 71 -9.90 -2.63 -6.77
C ASP A 71 -8.60 -2.45 -7.57
N CYS A 72 -8.61 -1.63 -8.60
CA CYS A 72 -7.49 -1.39 -9.51
C CYS A 72 -6.85 -0.03 -9.26
N CYS A 73 -5.52 0.07 -9.43
CA CYS A 73 -4.84 1.36 -9.41
C CYS A 73 -5.15 2.15 -10.70
N PRO A 74 -5.17 3.50 -10.63
CA PRO A 74 -5.30 4.34 -11.80
C PRO A 74 -4.02 4.38 -12.62
N ILE A 75 -4.15 4.78 -13.89
CA ILE A 75 -3.02 5.19 -14.72
C ILE A 75 -2.58 6.58 -14.24
N SER A 76 -1.29 6.76 -13.97
CA SER A 76 -0.75 7.98 -13.37
C SER A 76 0.58 8.35 -14.00
N ASP A 77 0.83 9.65 -14.11
CA ASP A 77 2.14 10.23 -14.34
C ASP A 77 2.69 10.80 -13.04
N GLY A 78 4.00 10.74 -12.85
CA GLY A 78 4.63 11.28 -11.65
C GLY A 78 6.11 10.99 -11.57
N ALA A 79 6.76 11.66 -10.62
CA ALA A 79 8.17 11.48 -10.33
C ALA A 79 8.41 11.41 -8.82
N ALA A 80 9.43 10.68 -8.41
CA ALA A 80 9.92 10.62 -7.04
C ALA A 80 11.44 10.55 -7.03
N CYS A 81 12.07 11.16 -6.02
CA CYS A 81 13.51 11.18 -5.86
C CYS A 81 13.87 10.97 -4.39
N LEU A 82 14.95 10.23 -4.17
CA LEU A 82 15.61 10.07 -2.87
C LEU A 82 17.10 10.39 -3.03
N LEU A 83 17.68 11.00 -2.01
CA LEU A 83 19.11 11.17 -1.89
C LEU A 83 19.66 10.09 -0.95
N LEU A 84 20.52 9.24 -1.49
CA LEU A 84 21.27 8.25 -0.73
C LEU A 84 22.71 8.71 -0.58
N VAL A 85 23.23 8.64 0.63
CA VAL A 85 24.59 9.04 0.97
C VAL A 85 25.21 8.00 1.89
N ALA A 86 26.55 7.93 1.90
CA ALA A 86 27.25 7.10 2.85
C ALA A 86 27.00 7.59 4.29
N GLU A 87 26.95 6.67 5.25
CA GLU A 87 26.63 6.97 6.66
C GLU A 87 27.56 8.04 7.25
N GLU A 88 28.84 7.99 6.90
CA GLU A 88 29.89 8.88 7.41
C GLU A 88 29.66 10.34 7.05
N ILE A 89 28.94 10.60 5.97
CA ILE A 89 28.63 11.96 5.52
C ILE A 89 27.17 12.37 5.71
N ALA A 90 26.32 11.47 6.20
CA ALA A 90 24.88 11.70 6.32
C ALA A 90 24.56 12.96 7.15
N LYS A 91 25.31 13.20 8.23
CA LYS A 91 25.17 14.39 9.09
C LYS A 91 25.46 15.73 8.39
N ARG A 92 26.08 15.72 7.21
CA ARG A 92 26.26 16.95 6.41
C ARG A 92 24.95 17.40 5.75
N PHE A 93 23.97 16.50 5.65
CA PHE A 93 22.69 16.73 4.96
C PHE A 93 21.52 16.88 5.92
N THR A 94 21.57 16.20 7.08
CA THR A 94 20.50 16.23 8.08
C THR A 94 21.00 15.75 9.44
N ASP A 95 20.41 16.32 10.51
CA ASP A 95 20.67 15.89 11.89
C ASP A 95 19.87 14.64 12.27
N ASP A 96 18.87 14.26 11.44
CA ASP A 96 17.96 13.13 11.65
C ASP A 96 17.95 12.23 10.41
N PRO A 97 19.06 11.52 10.10
CA PRO A 97 19.14 10.61 8.97
C PRO A 97 18.26 9.36 9.21
N ILE A 98 17.71 8.84 8.12
CA ILE A 98 17.05 7.54 8.09
C ILE A 98 17.99 6.56 7.39
N TYR A 99 18.22 5.43 8.03
CA TYR A 99 19.17 4.43 7.56
C TYR A 99 18.48 3.34 6.75
N LEU A 100 19.15 2.87 5.72
CA LEU A 100 18.80 1.65 5.02
C LEU A 100 19.31 0.48 5.85
N ALA A 101 18.40 -0.16 6.62
CA ALA A 101 18.75 -1.27 7.50
C ALA A 101 18.91 -2.59 6.76
N GLY A 102 18.07 -2.81 5.74
CA GLY A 102 18.15 -4.00 4.91
C GLY A 102 17.41 -3.82 3.59
N MET A 103 17.88 -4.51 2.58
CA MET A 103 17.24 -4.57 1.28
C MET A 103 17.43 -5.95 0.65
N GLY A 104 16.45 -6.36 -0.13
CA GLY A 104 16.54 -7.58 -0.92
C GLY A 104 15.84 -7.42 -2.25
N GLN A 105 16.30 -8.19 -3.23
CA GLN A 105 15.69 -8.27 -4.55
C GLN A 105 15.44 -9.71 -4.92
N GLY A 106 14.18 -10.05 -5.18
CA GLY A 106 13.78 -11.36 -5.67
C GLY A 106 13.44 -11.33 -7.15
N SER A 107 13.75 -12.41 -7.84
CA SER A 107 13.30 -12.67 -9.20
C SER A 107 12.67 -14.06 -9.28
N SER A 108 11.63 -14.20 -10.08
CA SER A 108 10.92 -15.46 -10.26
C SER A 108 10.25 -15.48 -11.63
N TYR A 109 9.61 -16.59 -11.95
CA TYR A 109 8.83 -16.69 -13.16
C TYR A 109 7.67 -15.69 -13.17
N SER A 110 7.32 -15.19 -14.35
CA SER A 110 6.14 -14.35 -14.52
C SER A 110 4.86 -15.12 -14.17
N PHE A 111 3.81 -14.38 -13.84
CA PHE A 111 2.48 -14.90 -13.46
C PHE A 111 1.98 -16.05 -14.36
N HIS A 112 2.20 -15.96 -15.68
CA HIS A 112 1.75 -16.96 -16.63
C HIS A 112 2.43 -18.32 -16.53
N ALA A 113 3.61 -18.38 -15.90
CA ALA A 113 4.36 -19.62 -15.73
C ALA A 113 4.23 -20.24 -14.33
N LYS A 114 3.43 -19.60 -13.45
CA LYS A 114 3.24 -20.07 -12.07
C LYS A 114 2.15 -21.11 -11.95
N LYS A 115 2.43 -22.14 -11.16
CA LYS A 115 1.43 -23.15 -10.77
C LYS A 115 0.60 -22.71 -9.56
N ASP A 116 1.18 -21.90 -8.67
CA ASP A 116 0.54 -21.35 -7.48
C ASP A 116 0.45 -19.83 -7.60
N LEU A 117 -0.76 -19.30 -7.53
CA LEU A 117 -1.06 -17.88 -7.63
C LEU A 117 -1.36 -17.25 -6.25
N THR A 118 -1.28 -18.03 -5.19
CA THR A 118 -1.53 -17.57 -3.81
C THR A 118 -0.30 -17.00 -3.13
N SER A 119 0.87 -17.07 -3.80
CA SER A 119 2.14 -16.58 -3.27
C SER A 119 3.10 -16.17 -4.39
N TYR A 120 3.97 -15.20 -4.11
CA TYR A 120 5.00 -14.73 -5.03
C TYR A 120 6.39 -15.00 -4.48
N GLU A 121 7.08 -15.97 -5.08
CA GLU A 121 8.44 -16.33 -4.69
C GLU A 121 9.40 -15.13 -4.71
N ALA A 122 9.29 -14.25 -5.71
CA ALA A 122 10.09 -13.04 -5.79
C ALA A 122 9.94 -12.16 -4.54
N THR A 123 8.71 -12.03 -3.99
CA THR A 123 8.44 -11.31 -2.75
C THR A 123 9.10 -11.98 -1.56
N ARG A 124 8.96 -13.30 -1.43
CA ARG A 124 9.57 -14.06 -0.33
C ARG A 124 11.10 -14.03 -0.36
N TYR A 125 11.71 -14.11 -1.54
CA TYR A 125 13.17 -13.99 -1.67
C TYR A 125 13.66 -12.60 -1.29
N ALA A 126 13.02 -11.55 -1.80
CA ALA A 126 13.35 -10.17 -1.45
C ALA A 126 13.20 -9.92 0.07
N ALA A 127 12.11 -10.41 0.67
CA ALA A 127 11.88 -10.30 2.11
C ALA A 127 12.96 -11.03 2.91
N LYS A 128 13.28 -12.26 2.53
CA LYS A 128 14.32 -13.06 3.19
C LYS A 128 15.66 -12.32 3.22
N GLU A 129 16.14 -11.86 2.06
CA GLU A 129 17.40 -11.10 1.98
C GLU A 129 17.39 -9.84 2.85
N ALA A 130 16.31 -9.07 2.81
CA ALA A 130 16.20 -7.82 3.59
C ALA A 130 16.20 -8.11 5.10
N TYR A 131 15.51 -9.14 5.55
CA TYR A 131 15.52 -9.56 6.96
C TYR A 131 16.88 -10.10 7.39
N GLU A 132 17.53 -10.94 6.57
CA GLU A 132 18.88 -11.46 6.85
C GLU A 132 19.90 -10.32 6.93
N MET A 133 19.84 -9.34 6.02
CA MET A 133 20.74 -8.18 6.00
C MET A 133 20.56 -7.29 7.23
N SER A 134 19.32 -7.03 7.63
CA SER A 134 19.00 -6.13 8.76
C SER A 134 19.12 -6.80 10.13
N GLY A 135 19.08 -8.13 10.20
CA GLY A 135 18.93 -8.88 11.45
C GLY A 135 17.54 -8.76 12.09
N LEU A 136 16.58 -8.17 11.38
CA LEU A 136 15.21 -7.98 11.82
C LEU A 136 14.30 -9.12 11.38
N THR A 137 13.10 -9.15 11.95
CA THR A 137 12.04 -10.11 11.63
C THR A 137 10.77 -9.37 11.20
N PRO A 138 9.78 -10.04 10.58
CA PRO A 138 8.49 -9.42 10.28
C PRO A 138 7.80 -8.75 11.47
N LYS A 139 8.05 -9.21 12.70
CA LYS A 139 7.47 -8.66 13.94
C LYS A 139 8.06 -7.31 14.34
N ASP A 140 9.25 -6.99 13.85
CA ASP A 140 9.94 -5.73 14.14
C ASP A 140 9.46 -4.60 13.22
N ILE A 141 8.82 -4.94 12.10
CA ILE A 141 8.25 -3.96 11.16
C ILE A 141 7.02 -3.30 11.78
N GLN A 142 7.07 -2.01 11.95
CA GLN A 142 6.01 -1.26 12.62
C GLN A 142 4.92 -0.77 11.66
N PHE A 143 5.23 -0.60 10.38
CA PHE A 143 4.31 -0.25 9.28
C PHE A 143 4.98 -0.53 7.94
N SER A 144 4.19 -0.62 6.86
CA SER A 144 4.76 -0.85 5.52
C SER A 144 3.94 -0.20 4.40
N GLU A 145 4.63 0.28 3.38
CA GLU A 145 4.05 0.54 2.06
C GLU A 145 4.23 -0.72 1.21
N VAL A 146 3.12 -1.30 0.78
CA VAL A 146 3.09 -2.55 0.01
C VAL A 146 2.51 -2.26 -1.38
N HIS A 147 3.03 -2.94 -2.40
CA HIS A 147 2.56 -2.78 -3.78
C HIS A 147 1.14 -3.34 -3.94
N ASP A 148 0.16 -2.47 -3.97
CA ASP A 148 -1.27 -2.79 -4.02
C ASP A 148 -1.92 -2.32 -5.34
N CYS A 149 -1.26 -2.59 -6.47
CA CYS A 149 -1.84 -2.25 -7.78
C CYS A 149 -3.24 -2.86 -7.99
N PHE A 150 -3.52 -3.95 -7.29
CA PHE A 150 -4.85 -4.54 -7.14
C PHE A 150 -5.11 -4.87 -5.66
N SER A 151 -6.38 -4.83 -5.21
CA SER A 151 -6.71 -5.14 -3.82
C SER A 151 -6.24 -6.51 -3.38
N ILE A 152 -6.31 -7.52 -4.25
CA ILE A 152 -5.82 -8.88 -3.94
C ILE A 152 -4.30 -8.93 -3.76
N ALA A 153 -3.54 -8.09 -4.47
CA ALA A 153 -2.09 -8.07 -4.37
C ALA A 153 -1.63 -7.65 -2.96
N GLU A 154 -2.31 -6.69 -2.32
CA GLU A 154 -2.00 -6.34 -0.93
C GLU A 154 -2.13 -7.55 -0.01
N ILE A 155 -3.22 -8.33 -0.13
CA ILE A 155 -3.48 -9.49 0.72
C ILE A 155 -2.37 -10.54 0.57
N VAL A 156 -2.00 -10.88 -0.66
CA VAL A 156 -0.97 -11.88 -0.92
C VAL A 156 0.41 -11.39 -0.44
N HIS A 157 0.74 -10.13 -0.70
CA HIS A 157 2.05 -9.62 -0.33
C HIS A 157 2.25 -9.49 1.19
N ILE A 158 1.21 -9.11 1.97
CA ILE A 158 1.35 -9.06 3.44
C ILE A 158 1.54 -10.45 4.07
N GLU A 159 1.10 -11.52 3.39
CA GLU A 159 1.40 -12.90 3.76
C GLU A 159 2.84 -13.26 3.37
N ASP A 160 3.25 -13.01 2.13
CA ASP A 160 4.59 -13.33 1.63
C ASP A 160 5.71 -12.56 2.35
N LEU A 161 5.41 -11.35 2.85
CA LEU A 161 6.32 -10.55 3.69
C LEU A 161 6.37 -11.03 5.14
N GLY A 162 5.51 -11.99 5.53
CA GLY A 162 5.48 -12.59 6.86
C GLY A 162 4.71 -11.78 7.91
N PHE A 163 3.96 -10.74 7.53
CA PHE A 163 3.11 -10.00 8.47
C PHE A 163 1.91 -10.82 8.94
N PHE A 164 1.42 -11.70 8.09
CA PHE A 164 0.38 -12.67 8.37
C PHE A 164 0.80 -14.06 7.88
N LYS A 165 0.23 -15.11 8.46
CA LYS A 165 0.44 -16.47 7.96
C LYS A 165 -0.20 -16.65 6.59
N PRO A 166 0.32 -17.55 5.73
CA PRO A 166 -0.32 -17.90 4.48
C PRO A 166 -1.81 -18.23 4.65
N GLY A 167 -2.67 -17.59 3.87
CA GLY A 167 -4.12 -17.74 3.93
C GLY A 167 -4.81 -16.96 5.06
N GLU A 168 -4.11 -16.10 5.81
CA GLU A 168 -4.69 -15.31 6.92
C GLU A 168 -4.66 -13.79 6.69
N GLY A 169 -3.98 -13.29 5.65
CA GLY A 169 -3.90 -11.86 5.36
C GLY A 169 -5.27 -11.19 5.19
N TRP A 170 -6.22 -11.91 4.61
CA TRP A 170 -7.59 -11.42 4.48
C TRP A 170 -8.28 -11.19 5.83
N LYS A 171 -7.97 -12.01 6.86
CA LYS A 171 -8.48 -11.81 8.23
C LYS A 171 -7.95 -10.53 8.81
N GLY A 172 -6.63 -10.29 8.69
CA GLY A 172 -6.00 -9.06 9.15
C GLY A 172 -6.64 -7.81 8.55
N VAL A 173 -6.98 -7.85 7.27
CA VAL A 173 -7.71 -6.76 6.60
C VAL A 173 -9.15 -6.65 7.12
N ALA A 174 -9.86 -7.78 7.28
CA ALA A 174 -11.26 -7.80 7.75
C ALA A 174 -11.39 -7.24 9.17
N GLU A 175 -10.46 -7.59 10.04
CA GLU A 175 -10.41 -7.18 11.44
C GLU A 175 -9.82 -5.76 11.64
N GLY A 176 -9.36 -5.14 10.55
CA GLY A 176 -8.80 -3.78 10.57
C GLY A 176 -7.37 -3.69 11.10
N LEU A 177 -6.65 -4.81 11.20
CA LEU A 177 -5.28 -4.84 11.73
C LEU A 177 -4.29 -4.06 10.85
N THR A 178 -4.63 -3.84 9.57
CA THR A 178 -3.84 -3.09 8.59
C THR A 178 -4.24 -1.62 8.44
N LYS A 179 -5.20 -1.12 9.23
CA LYS A 179 -5.59 0.29 9.25
C LYS A 179 -4.47 1.17 9.79
N LEU A 180 -4.58 2.49 9.59
CA LEU A 180 -3.59 3.47 10.04
C LEU A 180 -3.24 3.36 11.54
N ASP A 181 -4.24 3.06 12.35
CA ASP A 181 -4.16 2.87 13.81
C ASP A 181 -4.06 1.40 14.23
N GLY A 182 -3.96 0.48 13.27
CA GLY A 182 -3.86 -0.95 13.51
C GLY A 182 -2.46 -1.41 13.98
N PRO A 183 -2.35 -2.68 14.39
CA PRO A 183 -1.08 -3.28 14.81
C PRO A 183 0.02 -3.23 13.72
N ILE A 184 -0.34 -3.41 12.46
CA ILE A 184 0.58 -3.33 11.31
C ILE A 184 -0.04 -2.45 10.20
N PRO A 185 0.07 -1.11 10.29
CA PRO A 185 -0.46 -0.22 9.27
C PRO A 185 0.14 -0.50 7.90
N ILE A 186 -0.72 -0.69 6.90
CA ILE A 186 -0.33 -0.95 5.52
C ILE A 186 -0.88 0.15 4.61
N ASN A 187 -0.01 0.71 3.77
CA ASN A 187 -0.37 1.72 2.78
C ASN A 187 -0.97 2.99 3.41
N THR A 188 -0.24 3.56 4.35
CA THR A 188 -0.61 4.80 5.05
C THR A 188 -0.73 5.99 4.10
N SER A 189 -0.03 5.94 2.96
CA SER A 189 -0.12 6.93 1.88
C SER A 189 -1.44 6.91 1.10
N GLY A 190 -2.29 5.90 1.34
CA GLY A 190 -3.46 5.57 0.53
C GLY A 190 -3.20 4.47 -0.51
N GLY A 191 -1.95 4.00 -0.61
CA GLY A 191 -1.54 2.96 -1.55
C GLY A 191 -1.60 3.41 -3.02
N LEU A 192 -1.30 2.49 -3.93
CA LEU A 192 -1.26 2.75 -5.36
C LEU A 192 -2.65 3.07 -5.92
N LYS A 193 -3.70 2.54 -5.29
CA LYS A 193 -5.09 2.73 -5.73
C LYS A 193 -5.56 4.17 -5.62
N THR A 194 -5.07 4.90 -4.63
CA THR A 194 -5.55 6.26 -4.37
C THR A 194 -4.49 7.33 -4.57
N LYS A 195 -3.25 7.07 -4.12
CA LYS A 195 -2.17 8.02 -4.34
C LYS A 195 -1.76 8.09 -5.82
N GLY A 196 -2.02 7.02 -6.59
CA GLY A 196 -1.61 6.87 -7.97
C GLY A 196 -0.44 5.90 -8.14
N HIS A 197 -0.24 5.42 -9.37
CA HIS A 197 0.79 4.42 -9.69
C HIS A 197 1.62 4.84 -10.92
N PRO A 198 2.44 5.90 -10.82
CA PRO A 198 3.45 6.18 -11.84
C PRO A 198 4.50 5.06 -11.78
N VAL A 199 4.46 4.13 -12.74
CA VAL A 199 5.13 2.83 -12.66
C VAL A 199 6.62 2.95 -12.30
N GLY A 200 7.36 3.84 -12.96
CA GLY A 200 8.79 4.06 -12.69
C GLY A 200 9.08 4.80 -11.39
N ALA A 201 8.14 5.54 -10.82
CA ALA A 201 8.32 6.35 -9.62
C ALA A 201 7.82 5.66 -8.34
N THR A 202 6.93 4.68 -8.46
CA THR A 202 6.20 4.09 -7.32
C THR A 202 7.11 3.56 -6.22
N GLY A 203 8.15 2.79 -6.55
CA GLY A 203 9.06 2.23 -5.53
C GLY A 203 9.77 3.32 -4.73
N VAL A 204 10.25 4.37 -5.40
CA VAL A 204 10.87 5.53 -4.75
C VAL A 204 9.86 6.30 -3.91
N ALA A 205 8.62 6.45 -4.38
CA ALA A 205 7.55 7.12 -3.64
C ALA A 205 7.11 6.33 -2.38
N GLN A 206 7.18 5.01 -2.40
CA GLN A 206 6.95 4.17 -1.22
C GLN A 206 8.05 4.38 -0.17
N LEU A 207 9.32 4.40 -0.58
CA LEU A 207 10.45 4.72 0.31
C LEU A 207 10.33 6.15 0.88
N TYR A 208 9.90 7.12 0.07
CA TYR A 208 9.64 8.47 0.53
C TYR A 208 8.56 8.49 1.64
N GLU A 209 7.47 7.75 1.48
CA GLU A 209 6.44 7.67 2.52
C GLU A 209 6.99 7.05 3.81
N VAL A 210 7.75 5.95 3.73
CA VAL A 210 8.40 5.35 4.89
C VAL A 210 9.33 6.37 5.58
N TRP A 211 10.12 7.12 4.81
CA TRP A 211 11.00 8.17 5.33
C TRP A 211 10.22 9.29 6.05
N VAL A 212 9.11 9.74 5.46
CA VAL A 212 8.26 10.79 6.06
C VAL A 212 7.66 10.34 7.38
N GLN A 213 7.16 9.09 7.44
CA GLN A 213 6.60 8.48 8.64
C GLN A 213 7.64 8.38 9.77
N LEU A 214 8.81 7.83 9.48
CA LEU A 214 9.90 7.66 10.45
C LEU A 214 10.39 9.00 11.02
N ARG A 215 10.30 10.08 10.25
CA ARG A 215 10.65 11.43 10.71
C ARG A 215 9.49 12.18 11.40
N ASN A 216 8.37 11.51 11.64
CA ASN A 216 7.16 12.13 12.21
C ASN A 216 6.67 13.37 11.42
N LYS A 217 6.80 13.32 10.08
CA LYS A 217 6.43 14.42 9.17
C LYS A 217 5.23 14.09 8.27
N ALA A 218 4.52 13.01 8.55
CA ALA A 218 3.39 12.55 7.75
C ALA A 218 2.07 13.33 8.02
N GLY A 219 2.05 14.24 8.99
CA GLY A 219 0.86 15.03 9.32
C GLY A 219 -0.31 14.15 9.78
N LYS A 220 -1.50 14.36 9.21
CA LYS A 220 -2.70 13.62 9.61
C LYS A 220 -2.67 12.12 9.28
N ARG A 221 -1.79 11.68 8.37
CA ARG A 221 -1.59 10.26 8.05
C ARG A 221 -0.45 9.61 8.84
N GLN A 222 0.09 10.32 9.86
CA GLN A 222 1.12 9.78 10.72
C GLN A 222 0.63 8.53 11.45
N VAL A 223 1.42 7.45 11.37
CA VAL A 223 1.18 6.25 12.16
C VAL A 223 1.22 6.61 13.66
N PRO A 224 0.14 6.37 14.41
CA PRO A 224 0.02 6.85 15.80
C PRO A 224 0.73 5.92 16.79
N LYS A 225 1.98 5.52 16.50
CA LYS A 225 2.81 4.70 17.37
C LYS A 225 3.90 5.53 18.01
N GLN A 226 4.09 5.35 19.34
CA GLN A 226 5.26 5.90 20.02
C GLN A 226 6.53 5.17 19.54
N ASN A 227 7.64 5.91 19.45
CA ASN A 227 8.94 5.37 19.05
C ASN A 227 8.90 4.63 17.71
N LEU A 228 8.30 5.27 16.69
CA LEU A 228 8.29 4.73 15.35
C LEU A 228 9.72 4.77 14.77
N ARG A 229 10.34 3.61 14.61
CA ARG A 229 11.75 3.46 14.23
C ARG A 229 11.97 2.60 13.01
N ILE A 230 11.08 1.65 12.72
CA ILE A 230 11.28 0.65 11.67
C ILE A 230 10.06 0.64 10.76
N GLY A 231 10.30 0.89 9.49
CA GLY A 231 9.28 0.82 8.44
C GLY A 231 9.83 0.16 7.20
N ALA A 232 8.95 -0.37 6.35
CA ALA A 232 9.37 -1.08 5.16
C ALA A 232 8.59 -0.64 3.91
N ALA A 233 9.23 -0.81 2.74
CA ALA A 233 8.62 -0.59 1.44
C ALA A 233 8.82 -1.81 0.56
N HIS A 234 7.73 -2.29 -0.03
CA HIS A 234 7.69 -3.41 -0.96
C HIS A 234 7.25 -2.94 -2.33
N ASN A 235 8.06 -3.19 -3.34
CA ASN A 235 7.72 -2.91 -4.73
C ASN A 235 7.81 -4.16 -5.60
N PHE A 236 6.86 -4.29 -6.52
CA PHE A 236 6.63 -5.50 -7.29
C PHE A 236 6.42 -5.15 -8.77
N GLY A 237 7.03 -5.88 -9.68
CA GLY A 237 7.00 -5.57 -11.10
C GLY A 237 6.88 -6.78 -12.02
N LYS A 238 6.60 -6.50 -13.28
CA LYS A 238 6.53 -7.51 -14.36
C LYS A 238 5.65 -8.72 -14.04
N THR A 239 4.43 -8.46 -13.56
CA THR A 239 3.48 -9.55 -13.25
C THR A 239 4.07 -10.65 -12.35
N GLY A 240 4.88 -10.26 -11.37
CA GLY A 240 5.48 -11.17 -10.39
C GLY A 240 6.90 -11.66 -10.72
N GLY A 241 7.50 -11.14 -11.78
CA GLY A 241 8.84 -11.56 -12.19
C GLY A 241 9.96 -10.88 -11.41
N THR A 242 9.70 -9.78 -10.71
CA THR A 242 10.70 -9.08 -9.88
C THR A 242 10.04 -8.41 -8.69
N CYS A 243 10.77 -8.33 -7.59
CA CYS A 243 10.33 -7.69 -6.36
C CYS A 243 11.54 -7.07 -5.65
N THR A 244 11.32 -5.93 -4.99
CA THR A 244 12.25 -5.36 -4.03
C THR A 244 11.54 -5.17 -2.69
N PHE A 245 12.25 -5.45 -1.60
CA PHE A 245 11.80 -5.16 -0.25
C PHE A 245 12.91 -4.42 0.49
N THR A 246 12.59 -3.27 1.05
CA THR A 246 13.57 -2.38 1.69
C THR A 246 13.09 -2.01 3.08
N ILE A 247 13.94 -2.16 4.07
CA ILE A 247 13.69 -1.82 5.48
C ILE A 247 14.48 -0.57 5.81
N LEU A 248 13.79 0.45 6.30
CA LEU A 248 14.37 1.69 6.78
C LEU A 248 14.27 1.77 8.29
N GLU A 249 15.32 2.33 8.91
CA GLU A 249 15.44 2.51 10.36
C GLU A 249 15.78 3.96 10.70
N ARG A 250 15.13 4.48 11.75
CA ARG A 250 15.51 5.69 12.47
C ARG A 250 16.25 5.29 13.74
N ARG A 251 17.52 5.65 13.88
CA ARG A 251 18.37 5.35 15.05
C ARG A 251 18.30 6.45 16.10
#